data_09098e63312b26d3aeed49d062e236b0
#
_entry.id   09098e63312b26d3aeed49d062e236b0
#
_cell.length_a   1.000
_cell.length_b   1.000
_cell.length_c   1.000
_cell.angle_alpha   90.00
_cell.angle_beta   90.00
_cell.angle_gamma   90.00
#
_symmetry.space_group_name_H-M   'P 1'
#
loop_
_entity.id
_entity.type
_entity.pdbx_description
1 polymer ?
#
loop_
_entity_poly.entity_id
_entity_poly.type
_entity_poly.pdbx_seq_one_letter_code
_entity_poly.pdbx_strand_id
1 'polypeptide(L)'
;MKRFLVLLLAALLLWGCSSKPKDAEIENLVRDDVLSEGLGDLFRLENFSRINGFRESDNVYIVDVEYDLVFQKSFVEVVREIREDPTGPQYGIFGSKLILTAIQSNFGQFEAGDKIHKAEKVTLHNTEKGWRLAGRK
;
A
#
# COMPACT_ATOMS: atom_id res chain seq x y z
N MET A 1 49.83 -2.44 -15.94
CA MET A 1 48.52 -3.00 -16.32
C MET A 1 47.89 -3.84 -15.17
N LYS A 2 48.60 -4.73 -14.53
CA LYS A 2 48.01 -5.53 -13.39
C LYS A 2 47.52 -4.69 -12.22
N ARG A 3 48.17 -3.57 -11.91
CA ARG A 3 47.78 -2.67 -10.81
C ARG A 3 46.51 -1.85 -11.10
N PHE A 4 46.24 -1.56 -12.37
CA PHE A 4 45.00 -0.87 -12.81
C PHE A 4 43.77 -1.78 -12.77
N LEU A 5 43.95 -3.09 -13.05
CA LEU A 5 42.90 -4.07 -13.02
C LEU A 5 42.39 -4.31 -11.61
N VAL A 6 43.29 -4.32 -10.61
CA VAL A 6 42.93 -4.51 -9.19
C VAL A 6 42.17 -3.31 -8.64
N LEU A 7 42.52 -2.09 -9.05
CA LEU A 7 41.79 -0.87 -8.66
C LEU A 7 40.37 -0.80 -9.28
N LEU A 8 40.22 -1.29 -10.52
CA LEU A 8 38.89 -1.36 -11.15
C LEU A 8 37.97 -2.39 -10.50
N LEU A 9 38.52 -3.52 -10.06
CA LEU A 9 37.79 -4.56 -9.37
C LEU A 9 37.35 -4.12 -7.97
N ALA A 10 38.15 -3.33 -7.26
CA ALA A 10 37.82 -2.80 -5.92
C ALA A 10 36.69 -1.75 -5.99
N ALA A 11 36.58 -0.99 -7.09
CA ALA A 11 35.48 -0.02 -7.25
C ALA A 11 34.11 -0.66 -7.47
N LEU A 12 34.04 -1.91 -7.94
CA LEU A 12 32.81 -2.65 -8.17
C LEU A 12 32.21 -3.24 -6.87
N LEU A 13 33.00 -3.33 -5.79
CA LEU A 13 32.55 -3.88 -4.51
C LEU A 13 31.87 -2.87 -3.60
N LEU A 14 31.84 -1.58 -3.95
CA LEU A 14 31.25 -0.52 -3.14
C LEU A 14 29.76 -0.23 -3.44
N TRP A 15 29.14 -0.97 -4.34
CA TRP A 15 27.72 -0.79 -4.69
C TRP A 15 26.76 -1.63 -3.86
N GLY A 16 27.23 -2.18 -2.76
CA GLY A 16 26.44 -2.95 -1.80
C GLY A 16 25.83 -2.13 -0.66
N CYS A 17 25.65 -0.83 -0.80
CA CYS A 17 24.86 -0.07 0.17
C CYS A 17 23.38 -0.40 -0.02
N SER A 18 22.77 -1.04 0.99
CA SER A 18 21.32 -1.21 1.05
C SER A 18 20.67 0.16 0.95
N SER A 19 20.13 0.47 -0.22
CA SER A 19 19.50 1.76 -0.48
C SER A 19 18.25 1.89 0.37
N LYS A 20 18.07 3.07 0.97
CA LYS A 20 16.82 3.47 1.61
C LYS A 20 15.67 3.28 0.60
N PRO A 21 14.49 2.76 1.03
CA PRO A 21 13.36 2.62 0.13
C PRO A 21 12.94 3.99 -0.44
N LYS A 22 12.63 4.02 -1.73
CA LYS A 22 12.17 5.24 -2.42
C LYS A 22 10.71 5.51 -2.10
N ASP A 23 10.29 6.76 -2.15
CA ASP A 23 8.91 7.16 -1.85
C ASP A 23 7.91 6.46 -2.77
N ALA A 24 8.21 6.36 -4.07
CA ALA A 24 7.37 5.62 -5.02
C ALA A 24 7.27 4.12 -4.71
N GLU A 25 8.34 3.50 -4.20
CA GLU A 25 8.35 2.10 -3.78
C GLU A 25 7.47 1.89 -2.54
N ILE A 26 7.60 2.78 -1.55
CA ILE A 26 6.75 2.75 -0.34
C ILE A 26 5.28 2.94 -0.72
N GLU A 27 4.97 3.93 -1.57
CA GLU A 27 3.62 4.19 -2.05
C GLU A 27 3.01 2.97 -2.74
N ASN A 28 3.74 2.32 -3.63
CA ASN A 28 3.25 1.13 -4.32
C ASN A 28 2.98 -0.02 -3.35
N LEU A 29 3.88 -0.27 -2.39
CA LEU A 29 3.70 -1.32 -1.38
C LEU A 29 2.47 -1.06 -0.50
N VAL A 30 2.27 0.18 -0.08
CA VAL A 30 1.10 0.58 0.71
C VAL A 30 -0.17 0.49 -0.13
N ARG A 31 -0.15 0.98 -1.38
CA ARG A 31 -1.28 0.92 -2.30
C ARG A 31 -1.73 -0.51 -2.56
N ASP A 32 -0.79 -1.39 -2.90
CA ASP A 32 -1.09 -2.79 -3.20
C ASP A 32 -1.70 -3.51 -1.99
N ASP A 33 -1.22 -3.22 -0.78
CA ASP A 33 -1.74 -3.82 0.44
C ASP A 33 -3.12 -3.25 0.83
N VAL A 34 -3.27 -1.92 0.80
CA VAL A 34 -4.53 -1.23 1.18
C VAL A 34 -5.66 -1.55 0.22
N LEU A 35 -5.37 -1.64 -1.08
CA LEU A 35 -6.36 -1.89 -2.13
C LEU A 35 -6.49 -3.39 -2.48
N SER A 36 -5.89 -4.27 -1.68
CA SER A 36 -6.05 -5.71 -1.83
C SER A 36 -7.49 -6.17 -1.55
N GLU A 37 -7.79 -7.43 -1.90
CA GLU A 37 -9.05 -8.12 -1.56
C GLU A 37 -10.34 -7.41 -2.06
N GLY A 38 -10.26 -6.74 -3.22
CA GLY A 38 -11.43 -6.08 -3.84
C GLY A 38 -11.65 -4.64 -3.39
N LEU A 39 -10.87 -4.12 -2.44
CA LEU A 39 -10.99 -2.73 -2.01
C LEU A 39 -10.60 -1.72 -3.10
N GLY A 40 -9.82 -2.14 -4.10
CA GLY A 40 -9.47 -1.33 -5.27
C GLY A 40 -10.65 -0.94 -6.15
N ASP A 41 -11.78 -1.68 -6.09
CA ASP A 41 -13.02 -1.29 -6.78
C ASP A 41 -13.81 -0.22 -6.03
N LEU A 42 -13.65 -0.18 -4.70
CA LEU A 42 -14.33 0.79 -3.84
C LEU A 42 -13.52 2.07 -3.64
N PHE A 43 -12.21 1.95 -3.53
CA PHE A 43 -11.30 3.06 -3.23
C PHE A 43 -10.22 3.24 -4.29
N ARG A 44 -9.76 4.47 -4.43
CA ARG A 44 -8.44 4.79 -4.96
C ARG A 44 -7.62 5.51 -3.89
N LEU A 45 -6.32 5.33 -3.92
CA LEU A 45 -5.38 5.98 -3.00
C LEU A 45 -4.81 7.22 -3.68
N GLU A 46 -4.96 8.37 -3.04
CA GLU A 46 -4.49 9.67 -3.51
C GLU A 46 -3.66 10.39 -2.45
N ASN A 47 -2.94 11.43 -2.85
CA ASN A 47 -2.20 12.33 -1.97
C ASN A 47 -1.24 11.62 -1.02
N PHE A 48 -0.59 10.53 -1.50
CA PHE A 48 0.41 9.83 -0.70
C PHE A 48 1.58 10.73 -0.38
N SER A 49 1.98 10.78 0.89
CA SER A 49 3.19 11.45 1.32
C SER A 49 3.90 10.71 2.44
N ARG A 50 5.21 10.68 2.36
CA ARG A 50 6.07 10.25 3.45
C ARG A 50 6.37 11.41 4.36
N ILE A 51 5.96 11.31 5.63
CA ILE A 51 6.17 12.36 6.63
C ILE A 51 7.53 12.24 7.28
N ASN A 52 7.88 11.02 7.70
CA ASN A 52 9.14 10.74 8.36
C ASN A 52 9.58 9.30 8.06
N GLY A 53 10.83 8.97 8.32
CA GLY A 53 11.30 7.60 8.20
C GLY A 53 12.69 7.43 8.79
N PHE A 54 12.92 6.28 9.40
CA PHE A 54 14.20 5.93 9.98
C PHE A 54 14.53 4.45 9.78
N ARG A 55 15.81 4.17 9.75
CA ARG A 55 16.33 2.82 9.69
C ARG A 55 16.41 2.26 11.11
N GLU A 56 15.64 1.23 11.41
CA GLU A 56 15.68 0.53 12.68
C GLU A 56 16.85 -0.47 12.74
N SER A 57 17.11 -1.14 11.63
CA SER A 57 18.24 -2.05 11.43
C SER A 57 18.64 -2.08 9.96
N ASP A 58 19.65 -2.88 9.59
CA ASP A 58 20.09 -3.02 8.19
C ASP A 58 18.97 -3.49 7.26
N ASN A 59 18.05 -4.27 7.77
CA ASN A 59 16.97 -4.88 7.01
C ASN A 59 15.58 -4.35 7.37
N VAL A 60 15.46 -3.39 8.29
CA VAL A 60 14.17 -2.85 8.74
C VAL A 60 14.16 -1.34 8.61
N TYR A 61 13.15 -0.83 7.91
CA TYR A 61 12.88 0.59 7.75
C TYR A 61 11.46 0.89 8.23
N ILE A 62 11.32 1.88 9.09
CA ILE A 62 10.02 2.35 9.59
C ILE A 62 9.74 3.72 9.00
N VAL A 63 8.51 3.92 8.52
CA VAL A 63 8.11 5.15 7.87
C VAL A 63 6.70 5.56 8.31
N ASP A 64 6.54 6.85 8.61
CA ASP A 64 5.23 7.46 8.81
C ASP A 64 4.75 8.01 7.47
N VAL A 65 3.54 7.62 7.09
CA VAL A 65 2.93 7.99 5.82
C VAL A 65 1.53 8.56 6.04
N GLU A 66 1.11 9.43 5.13
CA GLU A 66 -0.25 9.93 5.03
C GLU A 66 -0.77 9.76 3.61
N TYR A 67 -2.06 9.48 3.48
CA TYR A 67 -2.74 9.36 2.19
C TYR A 67 -4.25 9.50 2.37
N ASP A 68 -4.94 9.70 1.26
CA ASP A 68 -6.39 9.73 1.20
C ASP A 68 -6.91 8.46 0.48
N LEU A 69 -7.90 7.80 1.09
CA LEU A 69 -8.75 6.83 0.41
C LEU A 69 -9.98 7.56 -0.11
N VAL A 70 -10.14 7.56 -1.43
CA VAL A 70 -11.24 8.25 -2.10
C VAL A 70 -12.22 7.21 -2.61
N PHE A 71 -13.49 7.33 -2.20
CA PHE A 71 -14.55 6.47 -2.72
C PHE A 71 -14.75 6.68 -4.22
N GLN A 72 -14.72 5.60 -4.99
CA GLN A 72 -14.93 5.63 -6.44
C GLN A 72 -16.41 5.55 -6.81
N LYS A 73 -17.23 5.05 -5.88
CA LYS A 73 -18.67 4.83 -6.04
C LYS A 73 -19.42 5.34 -4.82
N SER A 74 -20.69 5.66 -4.99
CA SER A 74 -21.58 5.94 -3.85
C SER A 74 -22.01 4.65 -3.16
N PHE A 75 -22.46 4.76 -1.91
CA PHE A 75 -23.04 3.63 -1.17
C PHE A 75 -24.21 2.99 -1.93
N VAL A 76 -25.06 3.80 -2.57
CA VAL A 76 -26.21 3.32 -3.35
C VAL A 76 -25.76 2.49 -4.55
N GLU A 77 -24.69 2.91 -5.25
CA GLU A 77 -24.12 2.15 -6.38
C GLU A 77 -23.56 0.81 -5.92
N VAL A 78 -22.83 0.77 -4.80
CA VAL A 78 -22.30 -0.47 -4.21
C VAL A 78 -23.45 -1.43 -3.84
N VAL A 79 -24.51 -0.93 -3.20
CA VAL A 79 -25.70 -1.73 -2.87
C VAL A 79 -26.35 -2.31 -4.12
N ARG A 80 -26.49 -1.52 -5.18
CA ARG A 80 -27.05 -1.96 -6.46
C ARG A 80 -26.22 -3.07 -7.07
N GLU A 81 -24.91 -2.88 -7.22
CA GLU A 81 -23.99 -3.87 -7.79
C GLU A 81 -24.05 -5.21 -7.05
N ILE A 82 -24.05 -5.18 -5.71
CA ILE A 82 -24.15 -6.40 -4.90
C ILE A 82 -25.50 -7.12 -5.09
N ARG A 83 -26.58 -6.38 -5.33
CA ARG A 83 -27.88 -6.97 -5.63
C ARG A 83 -27.96 -7.60 -7.01
N GLU A 84 -27.30 -6.99 -7.99
CA GLU A 84 -27.26 -7.46 -9.38
C GLU A 84 -26.34 -8.68 -9.53
N ASP A 85 -25.18 -8.68 -8.85
CA ASP A 85 -24.23 -9.79 -8.82
C ASP A 85 -23.70 -10.05 -7.40
N PRO A 86 -24.44 -10.79 -6.57
CA PRO A 86 -24.06 -11.07 -5.20
C PRO A 86 -22.83 -11.99 -5.07
N THR A 87 -22.38 -12.60 -6.17
CA THR A 87 -21.21 -13.50 -6.21
C THR A 87 -20.02 -12.91 -6.95
N GLY A 88 -20.11 -11.64 -7.33
CA GLY A 88 -19.08 -10.93 -8.08
C GLY A 88 -17.72 -10.96 -7.38
N PRO A 89 -16.63 -11.11 -8.14
CA PRO A 89 -15.27 -11.26 -7.59
C PRO A 89 -14.79 -10.04 -6.81
N GLN A 90 -15.38 -8.88 -7.05
CA GLN A 90 -15.04 -7.62 -6.38
C GLN A 90 -15.38 -7.59 -4.88
N TYR A 91 -16.22 -8.49 -4.39
CA TYR A 91 -16.69 -8.50 -3.01
C TYR A 91 -16.18 -9.67 -2.16
N GLY A 92 -15.30 -10.49 -2.70
CA GLY A 92 -14.57 -11.54 -1.97
C GLY A 92 -15.41 -12.70 -1.46
N ILE A 93 -14.83 -13.45 -0.53
CA ILE A 93 -15.37 -14.70 0.02
C ILE A 93 -16.56 -14.51 0.98
N PHE A 94 -16.82 -13.29 1.43
CA PHE A 94 -17.90 -13.00 2.37
C PHE A 94 -19.17 -12.68 1.59
N GLY A 95 -20.23 -13.43 1.85
CA GLY A 95 -21.52 -13.21 1.19
C GLY A 95 -21.99 -11.75 1.28
N SER A 96 -22.66 -11.30 0.24
CA SER A 96 -23.08 -9.90 0.00
C SER A 96 -23.68 -9.15 1.21
N LYS A 97 -24.42 -9.83 2.08
CA LYS A 97 -25.01 -9.22 3.30
C LYS A 97 -23.98 -8.81 4.34
N LEU A 98 -22.96 -9.63 4.55
CA LEU A 98 -21.90 -9.32 5.53
C LEU A 98 -21.05 -8.13 5.06
N ILE A 99 -20.76 -8.05 3.76
CA ILE A 99 -20.02 -6.93 3.19
C ILE A 99 -20.80 -5.62 3.31
N LEU A 100 -22.08 -5.62 2.95
CA LEU A 100 -22.93 -4.43 3.08
C LEU A 100 -23.00 -3.95 4.53
N THR A 101 -23.15 -4.88 5.49
CA THR A 101 -23.17 -4.55 6.90
C THR A 101 -21.84 -3.99 7.36
N ALA A 102 -20.72 -4.57 6.93
CA ALA A 102 -19.39 -4.10 7.27
C ALA A 102 -19.10 -2.72 6.67
N ILE A 103 -19.45 -2.49 5.41
CA ILE A 103 -19.29 -1.19 4.74
C ILE A 103 -20.14 -0.13 5.47
N GLN A 104 -21.40 -0.42 5.73
CA GLN A 104 -22.30 0.50 6.42
C GLN A 104 -21.84 0.80 7.86
N SER A 105 -21.36 -0.21 8.59
CA SER A 105 -20.88 -0.04 9.96
C SER A 105 -19.57 0.76 10.04
N ASN A 106 -18.69 0.59 9.07
CA ASN A 106 -17.38 1.24 9.09
C ASN A 106 -17.39 2.64 8.45
N PHE A 107 -18.24 2.86 7.45
CA PHE A 107 -18.19 4.07 6.62
C PHE A 107 -19.51 4.86 6.60
N GLY A 108 -20.60 4.26 7.02
CA GLY A 108 -21.92 4.87 6.92
C GLY A 108 -22.39 5.01 5.47
N GLN A 109 -23.08 6.11 5.18
CA GLN A 109 -23.40 6.51 3.81
C GLN A 109 -22.31 7.42 3.27
N PHE A 110 -21.89 7.18 2.04
CA PHE A 110 -20.85 7.94 1.35
C PHE A 110 -21.22 8.17 -0.11
N GLU A 111 -20.61 9.19 -0.70
CA GLU A 111 -20.74 9.52 -2.10
C GLU A 111 -19.40 9.28 -2.84
N ALA A 112 -19.47 9.11 -4.15
CA ALA A 112 -18.27 9.06 -4.97
C ALA A 112 -17.49 10.39 -4.81
N GLY A 113 -16.19 10.29 -4.54
CA GLY A 113 -15.31 11.42 -4.27
C GLY A 113 -15.15 11.77 -2.78
N ASP A 114 -15.94 11.19 -1.89
CA ASP A 114 -15.71 11.32 -0.45
C ASP A 114 -14.36 10.73 -0.07
N LYS A 115 -13.71 11.32 0.94
CA LYS A 115 -12.34 10.99 1.33
C LYS A 115 -12.24 10.54 2.77
N ILE A 116 -11.40 9.55 3.00
CA ILE A 116 -10.96 9.13 4.33
C ILE A 116 -9.46 9.39 4.40
N HIS A 117 -9.05 10.33 5.25
CA HIS A 117 -7.64 10.59 5.52
C HIS A 117 -7.06 9.51 6.43
N LYS A 118 -5.89 8.99 6.05
CA LYS A 118 -5.13 7.99 6.78
C LYS A 118 -3.75 8.51 7.13
N ALA A 119 -3.35 8.28 8.38
CA ALA A 119 -1.99 8.47 8.86
C ALA A 119 -1.55 7.17 9.53
N GLU A 120 -0.51 6.55 9.01
CA GLU A 120 -0.09 5.21 9.43
C GLU A 120 1.43 5.12 9.58
N LYS A 121 1.84 4.22 10.45
CA LYS A 121 3.24 3.80 10.58
C LYS A 121 3.43 2.49 9.84
N VAL A 122 4.31 2.49 8.85
CA VAL A 122 4.60 1.36 7.96
C VAL A 122 5.96 0.78 8.31
N THR A 123 6.03 -0.53 8.47
CA THR A 123 7.28 -1.27 8.66
C THR A 123 7.61 -2.02 7.37
N LEU A 124 8.82 -1.81 6.88
CA LEU A 124 9.35 -2.43 5.67
C LEU A 124 10.55 -3.32 6.01
N HIS A 125 10.60 -4.50 5.39
CA HIS A 125 11.73 -5.41 5.45
C HIS A 125 12.46 -5.46 4.11
N ASN A 126 13.78 -5.34 4.15
CA ASN A 126 14.63 -5.56 2.98
C ASN A 126 14.87 -7.04 2.80
N THR A 127 14.56 -7.55 1.62
CA THR A 127 14.69 -8.95 1.22
C THR A 127 15.56 -9.08 -0.01
N GLU A 128 15.91 -10.28 -0.43
CA GLU A 128 16.60 -10.56 -1.70
C GLU A 128 15.86 -9.99 -2.93
N LYS A 129 14.55 -9.79 -2.80
CA LYS A 129 13.67 -9.24 -3.86
C LYS A 129 13.33 -7.77 -3.64
N GLY A 130 14.11 -7.03 -2.84
CA GLY A 130 13.88 -5.65 -2.47
C GLY A 130 13.02 -5.48 -1.23
N TRP A 131 12.53 -4.26 -1.02
CA TRP A 131 11.70 -3.91 0.12
C TRP A 131 10.32 -4.55 0.04
N ARG A 132 9.84 -5.03 1.18
CA ARG A 132 8.52 -5.64 1.35
C ARG A 132 7.82 -5.02 2.54
N LEU A 133 6.51 -4.87 2.44
CA LEU A 133 5.69 -4.44 3.56
C LEU A 133 5.60 -5.56 4.59
N ALA A 134 5.95 -5.25 5.85
CA ALA A 134 5.89 -6.19 6.97
C ALA A 134 4.68 -5.91 7.86
N GLY A 135 4.21 -4.66 7.91
CA GLY A 135 3.02 -4.30 8.68
C GLY A 135 2.68 -2.82 8.61
N ARG A 136 1.45 -2.49 8.98
CA ARG A 136 0.90 -1.13 9.12
C ARG A 136 0.16 -1.00 10.46
N LYS A 137 0.21 0.17 11.08
CA LYS A 137 -0.52 0.51 12.32
C LYS A 137 -1.07 1.92 12.24
#